data_40fc33fa122050c6ee045ca789d1a8dc
#
_entry.id   40fc33fa122050c6ee045ca789d1a8dc
#
_cell.length_a   1.000
_cell.length_b   1.000
_cell.length_c   1.000
_cell.angle_alpha   90.00
_cell.angle_beta   90.00
_cell.angle_gamma   90.00
#
_symmetry.space_group_name_H-M   'P 1'
#
loop_
_entity.id
_entity.type
_entity.pdbx_description
1 polymer ?
#
loop_
_entity_poly.entity_id
_entity_poly.type
_entity_poly.pdbx_seq_one_letter_code
_entity_poly.pdbx_strand_id
1 'polypeptide(L)'
;MKVAFFDIDGVLTKGFAIFGFWNHLAKNNIINAKHVMMNKKIFDKYTRGEISYREMAVKGMNQVATAFKGASQKEIKKISKEFLSNSKIETFHYTIPLIKLLKGTKIKVIAI
;
A
#
# COMPACT_ATOMS: atom_id res chain seq x y z
N MET A 1 -14.90 -25.00 -2.05
CA MET A 1 -13.94 -24.20 -1.25
C MET A 1 -14.54 -22.82 -1.00
N LYS A 2 -14.56 -22.34 0.23
CA LYS A 2 -14.99 -20.97 0.56
C LYS A 2 -13.78 -20.05 0.63
N VAL A 3 -13.89 -18.84 0.09
CA VAL A 3 -12.83 -17.84 0.07
C VAL A 3 -13.36 -16.52 0.60
N ALA A 4 -12.60 -15.86 1.45
CA ALA A 4 -12.86 -14.51 1.94
C ALA A 4 -11.78 -13.57 1.40
N PHE A 5 -12.19 -12.48 0.76
CA PHE A 5 -11.31 -11.43 0.27
C PHE A 5 -11.41 -10.21 1.18
N PHE A 6 -10.27 -9.63 1.52
CA PHE A 6 -10.20 -8.40 2.30
C PHE A 6 -9.29 -7.39 1.61
N ASP A 7 -9.75 -6.15 1.53
CA ASP A 7 -8.87 -5.03 1.27
C ASP A 7 -7.95 -4.81 2.48
N ILE A 8 -6.75 -4.30 2.24
CA ILE A 8 -5.74 -4.09 3.29
C ILE A 8 -5.92 -2.72 3.91
N ASP A 9 -5.75 -1.66 3.12
CA ASP A 9 -5.74 -0.29 3.62
C ASP A 9 -7.14 0.19 4.02
N GLY A 10 -7.29 0.60 5.27
CA GLY A 10 -8.58 1.04 5.82
C GLY A 10 -9.56 -0.08 6.16
N VAL A 11 -9.23 -1.35 5.90
CA VAL A 11 -10.04 -2.53 6.25
C VAL A 11 -9.32 -3.42 7.24
N LEU A 12 -8.14 -3.90 6.93
CA LEU A 12 -7.32 -4.70 7.85
C LEU A 12 -6.33 -3.84 8.63
N THR A 13 -5.85 -2.76 8.03
CA THR A 13 -4.91 -1.81 8.62
C THR A 13 -5.52 -0.42 8.71
N LYS A 14 -5.08 0.35 9.71
CA LYS A 14 -5.45 1.77 9.84
C LYS A 14 -4.61 2.60 8.87
N GLY A 15 -5.27 3.49 8.14
CA GLY A 15 -4.60 4.40 7.20
C GLY A 15 -4.08 3.72 5.94
N PHE A 16 -3.21 4.43 5.23
CA PHE A 16 -2.63 4.00 3.96
C PHE A 16 -1.14 3.70 4.14
N ALA A 17 -0.78 2.43 4.17
CA ALA A 17 0.61 1.98 4.30
C ALA A 17 1.48 2.40 3.10
N ILE A 18 0.86 2.60 1.94
CA ILE A 18 1.54 2.91 0.67
C ILE A 18 2.41 4.17 0.75
N PHE A 19 1.96 5.24 1.40
CA PHE A 19 2.74 6.48 1.51
C PHE A 19 3.99 6.32 2.37
N GLY A 20 3.90 5.54 3.45
CA GLY A 20 5.05 5.19 4.28
C GLY A 20 6.09 4.39 3.49
N PHE A 21 5.62 3.41 2.72
CA PHE A 21 6.47 2.59 1.87
C PHE A 21 7.18 3.41 0.78
N TRP A 22 6.46 4.31 0.10
CA TRP A 22 7.02 5.19 -0.92
C TRP A 22 8.10 6.12 -0.37
N ASN A 23 7.84 6.72 0.81
CA ASN A 23 8.86 7.52 1.50
C ASN A 23 10.10 6.68 1.83
N HIS A 24 9.91 5.44 2.25
CA HIS A 24 11.01 4.52 2.55
C HIS A 24 11.84 4.19 1.30
N LEU A 25 11.18 3.91 0.17
CA LEU A 25 11.86 3.70 -1.11
C LEU A 25 12.66 4.94 -1.56
N ALA A 26 12.09 6.14 -1.41
CA ALA A 26 12.78 7.39 -1.75
C ALA A 26 13.98 7.66 -0.85
N LYS A 27 13.87 7.42 0.46
CA LYS A 27 14.99 7.53 1.41
C LYS A 27 16.15 6.58 1.09
N ASN A 28 15.85 5.44 0.50
CA ASN A 28 16.85 4.46 0.07
C ASN A 28 17.28 4.64 -1.40
N ASN A 29 16.92 5.76 -2.03
CA ASN A 29 17.26 6.10 -3.43
C ASN A 29 16.80 5.07 -4.48
N ILE A 30 15.78 4.25 -4.15
CA ILE A 30 15.18 3.30 -5.10
C ILE A 30 14.30 4.03 -6.10
N ILE A 31 13.60 5.06 -5.65
CA ILE A 31 12.80 5.95 -6.49
C ILE A 31 13.16 7.41 -6.19
N ASN A 32 12.91 8.28 -7.16
CA ASN A 32 13.11 9.71 -6.93
C ASN A 32 11.99 10.28 -6.06
N ALA A 33 12.37 11.05 -5.02
CA ALA A 33 11.43 11.68 -4.09
C ALA A 33 10.37 12.57 -4.76
N LYS A 34 10.65 13.12 -5.95
CA LYS A 34 9.66 13.89 -6.74
C LYS A 34 8.39 13.09 -7.02
N HIS A 35 8.50 11.77 -7.26
CA HIS A 35 7.34 10.93 -7.54
C HIS A 35 6.46 10.74 -6.30
N VAL A 36 7.07 10.67 -5.12
CA VAL A 36 6.33 10.64 -3.83
C VAL A 36 5.53 11.92 -3.66
N MET A 37 6.17 13.08 -3.89
CA MET A 37 5.51 14.39 -3.80
C MET A 37 4.38 14.54 -4.82
N MET A 38 4.58 14.07 -6.05
CA MET A 38 3.54 14.11 -7.10
C MET A 38 2.33 13.25 -6.74
N ASN A 39 2.56 12.04 -6.23
CA ASN A 39 1.46 11.17 -5.77
C ASN A 39 0.71 11.78 -4.59
N LYS A 40 1.41 12.38 -3.64
CA LYS A 40 0.76 13.10 -2.54
C LYS A 40 -0.13 14.22 -3.06
N LYS A 41 0.33 15.03 -4.02
CA LYS A 41 -0.48 16.08 -4.65
C LYS A 41 -1.72 15.54 -5.36
N ILE A 42 -1.61 14.39 -6.03
CA ILE A 42 -2.75 13.72 -6.67
C ILE A 42 -3.78 13.30 -5.61
N PHE A 43 -3.32 12.69 -4.52
CA PHE A 43 -4.17 12.27 -3.41
C PHE A 43 -4.83 13.47 -2.71
N ASP A 44 -4.09 14.56 -2.48
CA ASP A 44 -4.62 15.79 -1.88
C ASP A 44 -5.73 16.42 -2.76
N LYS A 45 -5.59 16.37 -4.08
CA LYS A 45 -6.67 16.81 -5.00
C LYS A 45 -7.93 15.95 -4.88
N TYR A 46 -7.75 14.64 -4.77
CA TYR A 46 -8.87 13.73 -4.54
C TYR A 46 -9.57 14.01 -3.20
N THR A 47 -8.82 14.19 -2.11
CA THR A 47 -9.40 14.46 -0.78
C THR A 47 -10.13 15.81 -0.72
N ARG A 48 -9.73 16.79 -1.56
CA ARG A 48 -10.45 18.07 -1.71
C ARG A 48 -11.62 18.00 -2.70
N GLY A 49 -11.88 16.83 -3.30
CA GLY A 49 -12.96 16.67 -4.27
C GLY A 49 -12.70 17.29 -5.64
N GLU A 50 -11.46 17.69 -5.95
CA GLU A 50 -11.07 18.31 -7.23
C GLU A 50 -10.98 17.30 -8.37
N ILE A 51 -10.74 16.03 -8.06
CA ILE A 51 -10.69 14.93 -9.02
C ILE A 51 -11.45 13.72 -8.48
N SER A 52 -11.96 12.87 -9.38
CA SER A 52 -12.63 11.63 -9.02
C SER A 52 -11.65 10.57 -8.49
N TYR A 53 -12.17 9.56 -7.79
CA TYR A 53 -11.37 8.39 -7.37
C TYR A 53 -10.69 7.71 -8.57
N ARG A 54 -11.41 7.54 -9.69
CA ARG A 54 -10.87 6.94 -10.91
C ARG A 54 -9.68 7.74 -11.46
N GLU A 55 -9.80 9.06 -11.51
CA GLU A 55 -8.70 9.92 -11.96
C GLU A 55 -7.49 9.85 -11.02
N MET A 56 -7.73 9.86 -9.72
CA MET A 56 -6.68 9.71 -8.72
C MET A 56 -5.98 8.36 -8.90
N ALA A 57 -6.71 7.27 -9.04
CA ALA A 57 -6.15 5.93 -9.21
C ALA A 57 -5.30 5.83 -10.50
N VAL A 58 -5.83 6.29 -11.64
CA VAL A 58 -5.10 6.25 -12.93
C VAL A 58 -3.84 7.11 -12.88
N LYS A 59 -3.94 8.35 -12.41
CA LYS A 59 -2.79 9.27 -12.29
C LYS A 59 -1.75 8.73 -11.30
N GLY A 60 -2.19 8.18 -10.18
CA GLY A 60 -1.34 7.56 -9.18
C GLY A 60 -0.58 6.35 -9.74
N MET A 61 -1.25 5.43 -10.40
CA MET A 61 -0.62 4.26 -11.00
C MET A 61 0.39 4.63 -12.10
N ASN A 62 0.11 5.65 -12.91
CA ASN A 62 1.08 6.15 -13.89
C ASN A 62 2.34 6.72 -13.23
N GLN A 63 2.21 7.40 -12.09
CA GLN A 63 3.36 7.86 -11.30
C GLN A 63 4.14 6.68 -10.72
N VAL A 64 3.46 5.63 -10.25
CA VAL A 64 4.10 4.39 -9.79
C VAL A 64 4.94 3.79 -10.90
N ALA A 65 4.34 3.55 -12.06
CA ALA A 65 5.02 2.95 -13.21
C ALA A 65 6.27 3.77 -13.63
N THR A 66 6.14 5.10 -13.63
CA THR A 66 7.25 5.99 -13.95
C THR A 66 8.35 5.96 -12.89
N ALA A 67 7.98 5.94 -11.61
CA ALA A 67 8.92 5.92 -10.49
C ALA A 67 9.78 4.65 -10.46
N PHE A 68 9.19 3.51 -10.83
CA PHE A 68 9.88 2.22 -10.82
C PHE A 68 10.61 1.89 -12.13
N LYS A 69 10.52 2.75 -13.14
CA LYS A 69 11.23 2.54 -14.41
C LYS A 69 12.74 2.47 -14.18
N GLY A 70 13.34 1.33 -14.51
CA GLY A 70 14.77 1.07 -14.32
C GLY A 70 15.20 0.67 -12.92
N ALA A 71 14.28 0.62 -11.96
CA ALA A 71 14.58 0.14 -10.61
C ALA A 71 14.84 -1.36 -10.57
N SER A 72 15.80 -1.80 -9.75
CA SER A 72 16.12 -3.22 -9.58
C SER A 72 15.05 -3.93 -8.78
N GLN A 73 14.45 -4.98 -9.36
CA GLN A 73 13.48 -5.81 -8.65
C GLN A 73 14.06 -6.43 -7.36
N LYS A 74 15.35 -6.79 -7.38
CA LYS A 74 16.05 -7.36 -6.22
C LYS A 74 16.14 -6.33 -5.08
N GLU A 75 16.49 -5.08 -5.41
CA GLU A 75 16.56 -4.00 -4.43
C GLU A 75 15.19 -3.64 -3.87
N ILE A 76 14.17 -3.51 -4.73
CA ILE A 76 12.79 -3.27 -4.29
C ILE A 76 12.37 -4.35 -3.30
N LYS A 77 12.60 -5.62 -3.62
CA LYS A 77 12.23 -6.76 -2.75
C LYS A 77 12.95 -6.72 -1.40
N LYS A 78 14.24 -6.35 -1.39
CA LYS A 78 15.03 -6.19 -0.17
C LYS A 78 14.44 -5.08 0.71
N ILE A 79 14.27 -3.89 0.15
CA ILE A 79 13.76 -2.71 0.86
C ILE A 79 12.31 -2.92 1.34
N SER A 80 11.48 -3.63 0.56
CA SER A 80 10.13 -3.99 0.99
C SER A 80 10.13 -4.86 2.25
N LYS A 81 11.03 -5.84 2.35
CA LYS A 81 11.18 -6.67 3.54
C LYS A 81 11.63 -5.85 4.75
N GLU A 82 12.61 -4.97 4.57
CA GLU A 82 13.09 -4.07 5.62
C GLU A 82 11.98 -3.14 6.11
N PHE A 83 11.19 -2.58 5.19
CA PHE A 83 10.03 -1.75 5.55
C PHE A 83 9.02 -2.53 6.40
N LEU A 84 8.63 -3.73 5.97
CA LEU A 84 7.66 -4.55 6.69
C LEU A 84 8.17 -4.96 8.08
N SER A 85 9.47 -5.21 8.24
CA SER A 85 10.07 -5.58 9.52
C SER A 85 10.16 -4.42 10.51
N ASN A 86 10.33 -3.20 10.01
CA ASN A 86 10.59 -2.01 10.83
C ASN A 86 9.38 -1.08 10.98
N SER A 87 8.36 -1.21 10.12
CA SER A 87 7.19 -0.35 10.18
C SER A 87 6.17 -0.86 11.20
N LYS A 88 5.69 0.06 12.03
CA LYS A 88 4.57 -0.18 12.93
C LYS A 88 3.25 0.05 12.17
N ILE A 89 2.89 -0.91 11.31
CA ILE A 89 1.58 -0.87 10.67
C ILE A 89 0.53 -1.22 11.72
N GLU A 90 -0.33 -0.25 12.05
CA GLU A 90 -1.43 -0.50 12.98
C GLU A 90 -2.56 -1.26 12.30
N THR A 91 -3.01 -2.34 12.94
CA THR A 91 -4.22 -3.05 12.54
C THR A 91 -5.41 -2.59 13.38
N PHE A 92 -6.63 -2.77 12.84
CA PHE A 92 -7.82 -2.63 13.66
C PHE A 92 -7.88 -3.74 14.72
N HIS A 93 -8.56 -3.48 15.84
CA HIS A 93 -8.65 -4.43 16.95
C HIS A 93 -9.28 -5.77 16.55
N TYR A 94 -10.16 -5.78 15.55
CA TYR A 94 -10.81 -6.98 15.04
C TYR A 94 -9.98 -7.79 14.04
N THR A 95 -8.93 -7.20 13.44
CA THR A 95 -8.19 -7.81 12.31
C THR A 95 -7.60 -9.17 12.67
N ILE A 96 -6.82 -9.23 13.75
CA ILE A 96 -6.17 -10.48 14.16
C ILE A 96 -7.17 -11.54 14.63
N PRO A 97 -8.17 -11.22 15.50
CA PRO A 97 -9.21 -12.17 15.87
C PRO A 97 -10.00 -12.71 14.68
N LEU A 98 -10.38 -11.83 13.73
CA LEU A 98 -11.13 -12.22 12.54
C LEU A 98 -10.34 -13.19 11.65
N ILE A 99 -9.08 -12.89 11.37
CA ILE A 99 -8.23 -13.77 10.55
C ILE A 99 -8.05 -15.13 11.23
N LYS A 100 -7.83 -15.16 12.54
CA LYS A 100 -7.71 -16.42 13.31
C LYS A 100 -8.99 -17.24 13.23
N LEU A 101 -10.15 -16.60 13.42
CA LEU A 101 -11.47 -17.26 13.31
C LEU A 101 -11.66 -17.88 11.92
N LEU A 102 -11.43 -17.13 10.86
CA LEU A 102 -11.58 -17.60 9.48
C LEU A 102 -10.63 -18.74 9.13
N LYS A 103 -9.37 -18.69 9.57
CA LYS A 103 -8.42 -19.79 9.40
C LYS A 103 -8.88 -21.08 10.10
N GLY A 104 -9.58 -20.97 11.24
CA GLY A 104 -10.16 -22.12 11.95
C GLY A 104 -11.36 -22.75 11.23
N THR A 105 -11.98 -22.06 10.27
CA THR A 105 -13.23 -22.48 9.59
C THR A 105 -13.04 -23.04 8.18
N LYS A 106 -11.86 -23.46 7.80
CA LYS A 106 -11.53 -23.93 6.42
C LYS A 106 -11.83 -22.90 5.32
N ILE A 107 -11.93 -21.61 5.65
CA ILE A 107 -12.07 -20.51 4.71
C ILE A 107 -10.67 -20.03 4.33
N LYS A 108 -10.38 -20.01 3.02
CA LYS A 108 -9.14 -19.40 2.52
C LYS A 108 -9.27 -17.87 2.60
N VAL A 109 -8.34 -17.23 3.32
CA VAL A 109 -8.29 -15.76 3.44
C VAL A 109 -7.29 -15.23 2.41
N ILE A 110 -7.71 -14.25 1.64
CA ILE A 110 -6.89 -13.54 0.64
C ILE A 110 -7.01 -12.06 0.93
N ALA A 111 -5.87 -11.39 1.15
CA ALA A 111 -5.76 -9.94 1.21
C ALA A 111 -5.43 -9.40 -0.19
N ILE A 112 -6.09 -8.30 -0.60
CA ILE A 112 -5.95 -7.66 -1.92
C ILE A 112 -5.68 -6.18 -1.77
#